data_28c1a763ab29ce9b7c71e0e875f7679a
#
_entry.id   28c1a763ab29ce9b7c71e0e875f7679a
#
_cell.length_a   1.000
_cell.length_b   1.000
_cell.length_c   1.000
_cell.angle_alpha   90.00
_cell.angle_beta   90.00
_cell.angle_gamma   90.00
#
_symmetry.space_group_name_H-M   'P 1'
#
loop_
_entity.id
_entity.type
_entity.pdbx_description
1 polymer ?
#
loop_
_entity_poly.entity_id
_entity_poly.type
_entity_poly.pdbx_seq_one_letter_code
_entity_poly.pdbx_strand_id
1 'polypeptide(L)'
;MKPPTTDEAFDTESYARYGGGQDLAEWRRANVNTLVQKVYAAVKAVKPEAVFGISPQGNNDNNYSQQYSDVALWLSTPGYVDYIMPQVYWGYNYTLQNGSARFAFENIVDEWLAMPRDDSVSLAFGLGAYRIGAGDGSATESGEWASGHNLADMARTLSVRGADGYALYRYASLYSGGEYAALMQAECAALAQANGIGQTEP
;
A
#
# COMPACT_ATOMS: atom_id res chain seq x y z
N MET A 1 -0.59 15.68 -7.19
CA MET A 1 -1.88 16.36 -7.45
C MET A 1 -2.79 15.97 -6.30
N LYS A 2 -3.39 16.92 -5.58
CA LYS A 2 -4.35 16.61 -4.52
C LYS A 2 -5.60 16.01 -5.19
N PRO A 3 -6.12 14.86 -4.76
CA PRO A 3 -7.35 14.35 -5.33
C PRO A 3 -8.48 15.37 -5.10
N PRO A 4 -9.44 15.49 -6.04
CA PRO A 4 -10.60 16.35 -5.84
C PRO A 4 -11.31 15.92 -4.56
N THR A 5 -11.62 16.89 -3.71
CA THR A 5 -12.45 16.64 -2.52
C THR A 5 -13.91 16.51 -2.95
N THR A 6 -14.75 15.96 -2.07
CA THR A 6 -16.19 15.84 -2.32
C THR A 6 -16.86 17.20 -2.59
N ASP A 7 -16.21 18.30 -2.18
CA ASP A 7 -16.70 19.66 -2.31
C ASP A 7 -16.30 20.33 -3.63
N GLU A 8 -15.42 19.69 -4.42
CA GLU A 8 -14.94 20.27 -5.67
C GLU A 8 -15.85 19.89 -6.84
N ALA A 9 -16.34 20.91 -7.53
CA ALA A 9 -17.32 20.78 -8.60
C ALA A 9 -16.71 20.43 -9.96
N PHE A 10 -15.55 19.77 -10.01
CA PHE A 10 -14.86 19.45 -11.26
C PHE A 10 -15.66 18.58 -12.22
N ASP A 11 -16.49 17.72 -11.67
CA ASP A 11 -17.28 16.76 -12.44
C ASP A 11 -18.76 17.07 -12.47
N THR A 12 -19.18 18.28 -12.03
CA THR A 12 -20.58 18.70 -11.92
C THR A 12 -21.34 18.54 -13.23
N GLU A 13 -20.78 18.99 -14.35
CA GLU A 13 -21.41 18.84 -15.67
C GLU A 13 -21.53 17.38 -16.10
N SER A 14 -20.46 16.61 -15.89
CA SER A 14 -20.43 15.19 -16.21
C SER A 14 -21.43 14.42 -15.34
N TYR A 15 -21.50 14.72 -14.06
CA TYR A 15 -22.46 14.11 -13.16
C TYR A 15 -23.90 14.48 -13.52
N ALA A 16 -24.18 15.74 -13.81
CA ALA A 16 -25.51 16.17 -14.24
C ALA A 16 -25.96 15.46 -15.53
N ARG A 17 -25.00 15.18 -16.44
CA ARG A 17 -25.28 14.54 -17.73
C ARG A 17 -25.36 13.01 -17.65
N TYR A 18 -24.54 12.38 -16.82
CA TYR A 18 -24.33 10.93 -16.81
C TYR A 18 -24.59 10.25 -15.46
N GLY A 19 -24.87 11.01 -14.41
CA GLY A 19 -25.05 10.47 -13.05
C GLY A 19 -26.33 9.62 -12.87
N GLY A 20 -27.34 9.83 -13.74
CA GLY A 20 -28.52 8.96 -13.79
C GLY A 20 -29.34 8.91 -12.49
N GLY A 21 -29.18 9.88 -11.58
CA GLY A 21 -29.83 9.88 -10.28
C GLY A 21 -29.12 9.07 -9.19
N GLN A 22 -27.93 8.53 -9.49
CA GLN A 22 -27.08 7.87 -8.49
C GLN A 22 -26.55 8.88 -7.47
N ASP A 23 -26.17 8.40 -6.27
CA ASP A 23 -25.37 9.19 -5.34
C ASP A 23 -24.02 9.58 -5.99
N LEU A 24 -23.55 10.80 -5.73
CA LEU A 24 -22.35 11.33 -6.36
C LEU A 24 -21.10 10.46 -6.04
N ALA A 25 -20.95 10.02 -4.80
CA ALA A 25 -19.81 9.21 -4.40
C ALA A 25 -19.87 7.80 -5.05
N GLU A 26 -21.07 7.21 -5.14
CA GLU A 26 -21.28 5.93 -5.84
C GLU A 26 -20.97 6.07 -7.34
N TRP A 27 -21.44 7.13 -7.98
CA TRP A 27 -21.14 7.40 -9.38
C TRP A 27 -19.64 7.57 -9.63
N ARG A 28 -18.93 8.28 -8.75
CA ARG A 28 -17.47 8.44 -8.84
C ARG A 28 -16.77 7.08 -8.69
N ARG A 29 -17.15 6.25 -7.71
CA ARG A 29 -16.58 4.90 -7.54
C ARG A 29 -16.84 4.02 -8.75
N ALA A 30 -18.05 4.04 -9.30
CA ALA A 30 -18.36 3.29 -10.50
C ALA A 30 -17.50 3.69 -11.71
N ASN A 31 -17.20 4.97 -11.85
CA ASN A 31 -16.30 5.47 -12.90
C ASN A 31 -14.86 5.00 -12.68
N VAL A 32 -14.35 5.05 -11.45
CA VAL A 32 -13.00 4.55 -11.12
C VAL A 32 -12.93 3.03 -11.35
N ASN A 33 -13.90 2.28 -10.89
CA ASN A 33 -13.99 0.84 -11.12
C ASN A 33 -13.98 0.50 -12.62
N THR A 34 -14.78 1.23 -13.40
CA THR A 34 -14.82 1.07 -14.87
C THR A 34 -13.46 1.39 -15.51
N LEU A 35 -12.78 2.42 -15.05
CA LEU A 35 -11.43 2.76 -15.53
C LEU A 35 -10.44 1.63 -15.25
N VAL A 36 -10.41 1.12 -14.02
CA VAL A 36 -9.51 0.02 -13.62
C VAL A 36 -9.74 -1.23 -14.47
N GLN A 37 -11.00 -1.65 -14.65
CA GLN A 37 -11.35 -2.79 -15.52
C GLN A 37 -10.88 -2.59 -16.97
N LYS A 38 -11.11 -1.40 -17.53
CA LYS A 38 -10.67 -1.09 -18.91
C LYS A 38 -9.17 -1.12 -19.07
N VAL A 39 -8.42 -0.59 -18.07
CA VAL A 39 -6.94 -0.62 -18.09
C VAL A 39 -6.47 -2.07 -17.99
N TYR A 40 -7.01 -2.85 -17.05
CA TYR A 40 -6.70 -4.27 -16.91
C TYR A 40 -6.92 -5.03 -18.24
N ALA A 41 -8.10 -4.91 -18.81
CA ALA A 41 -8.45 -5.57 -20.08
C ALA A 41 -7.54 -5.14 -21.23
N ALA A 42 -7.19 -3.85 -21.31
CA ALA A 42 -6.27 -3.33 -22.35
C ALA A 42 -4.85 -3.89 -22.19
N VAL A 43 -4.33 -3.96 -20.97
CA VAL A 43 -3.02 -4.58 -20.66
C VAL A 43 -3.02 -6.05 -21.08
N LYS A 44 -4.04 -6.80 -20.66
CA LYS A 44 -4.16 -8.24 -20.98
C LYS A 44 -4.37 -8.51 -22.46
N ALA A 45 -5.02 -7.61 -23.18
CA ALA A 45 -5.19 -7.75 -24.64
C ALA A 45 -3.85 -7.58 -25.40
N VAL A 46 -2.94 -6.75 -24.92
CA VAL A 46 -1.62 -6.51 -25.53
C VAL A 46 -0.62 -7.59 -25.10
N LYS A 47 -0.64 -7.93 -23.81
CA LYS A 47 0.31 -8.87 -23.20
C LYS A 47 -0.39 -9.69 -22.10
N PRO A 48 -0.98 -10.84 -22.45
CA PRO A 48 -1.77 -11.64 -21.50
C PRO A 48 -1.05 -12.03 -20.21
N GLU A 49 0.27 -12.26 -20.30
CA GLU A 49 1.12 -12.64 -19.17
C GLU A 49 1.61 -11.45 -18.32
N ALA A 50 1.35 -10.21 -18.74
CA ALA A 50 1.73 -9.03 -17.92
C ALA A 50 0.95 -9.00 -16.62
N VAL A 51 1.66 -8.79 -15.51
CA VAL A 51 1.05 -8.64 -14.19
C VAL A 51 0.68 -7.17 -13.98
N PHE A 52 -0.61 -6.91 -13.73
CA PHE A 52 -1.13 -5.56 -13.48
C PHE A 52 -1.62 -5.46 -12.04
N GLY A 53 -1.15 -4.47 -11.33
CA GLY A 53 -1.57 -4.23 -9.95
C GLY A 53 -1.70 -2.75 -9.60
N ILE A 54 -2.31 -2.50 -8.46
CA ILE A 54 -2.52 -1.16 -7.91
C ILE A 54 -1.94 -1.09 -6.51
N SER A 55 -1.29 0.03 -6.20
CA SER A 55 -0.75 0.34 -4.87
C SER A 55 -1.59 1.45 -4.23
N PRO A 56 -2.71 1.11 -3.56
CA PRO A 56 -3.56 2.08 -2.88
C PRO A 56 -2.92 2.58 -1.58
N GLN A 57 -3.53 3.56 -0.93
CA GLN A 57 -3.13 3.94 0.42
C GLN A 57 -3.35 2.78 1.40
N GLY A 58 -2.51 2.69 2.44
CA GLY A 58 -2.71 1.74 3.54
C GLY A 58 -4.03 1.97 4.29
N ASN A 59 -4.47 3.22 4.39
CA ASN A 59 -5.78 3.57 4.97
C ASN A 59 -6.91 3.31 3.96
N ASN A 60 -7.59 2.17 4.09
CA ASN A 60 -8.63 1.75 3.17
C ASN A 60 -9.91 2.59 3.27
N ASP A 61 -10.24 3.18 4.41
CA ASP A 61 -11.37 4.12 4.50
C ASP A 61 -11.17 5.33 3.59
N ASN A 62 -9.94 5.86 3.52
CA ASN A 62 -9.60 6.96 2.62
C ASN A 62 -9.65 6.54 1.15
N ASN A 63 -9.24 5.32 0.82
CA ASN A 63 -9.39 4.81 -0.54
C ASN A 63 -10.85 4.87 -0.98
N TYR A 64 -11.76 4.34 -0.16
CA TYR A 64 -13.18 4.26 -0.47
C TYR A 64 -13.87 5.63 -0.45
N SER A 65 -13.66 6.42 0.62
CA SER A 65 -14.42 7.64 0.88
C SER A 65 -13.85 8.91 0.22
N GLN A 66 -12.51 8.98 0.06
CA GLN A 66 -11.83 10.19 -0.43
C GLN A 66 -11.28 10.03 -1.85
N GLN A 67 -10.90 8.82 -2.23
CA GLN A 67 -10.32 8.53 -3.55
C GLN A 67 -11.27 7.77 -4.47
N TYR A 68 -12.45 7.41 -3.98
CA TYR A 68 -13.46 6.65 -4.72
C TYR A 68 -12.92 5.34 -5.29
N SER A 69 -11.93 4.75 -4.61
CA SER A 69 -11.25 3.51 -5.00
C SER A 69 -11.84 2.36 -4.21
N ASP A 70 -12.65 1.52 -4.86
CA ASP A 70 -13.28 0.35 -4.24
C ASP A 70 -12.33 -0.84 -4.25
N VAL A 71 -11.31 -0.76 -3.39
CA VAL A 71 -10.25 -1.78 -3.31
C VAL A 71 -10.80 -3.14 -2.86
N ALA A 72 -11.84 -3.16 -2.03
CA ALA A 72 -12.49 -4.40 -1.62
C ALA A 72 -13.10 -5.15 -2.81
N LEU A 73 -13.76 -4.42 -3.71
CA LEU A 73 -14.26 -4.98 -4.96
C LEU A 73 -13.12 -5.52 -5.83
N TRP A 74 -12.02 -4.77 -5.95
CA TRP A 74 -10.89 -5.18 -6.81
C TRP A 74 -10.15 -6.40 -6.27
N LEU A 75 -10.06 -6.54 -4.94
CA LEU A 75 -9.49 -7.73 -4.29
C LEU A 75 -10.35 -8.97 -4.48
N SER A 76 -11.67 -8.82 -4.37
CA SER A 76 -12.60 -9.96 -4.32
C SER A 76 -13.16 -10.38 -5.68
N THR A 77 -12.86 -9.65 -6.75
CA THR A 77 -13.48 -9.88 -8.07
C THR A 77 -12.41 -9.89 -9.16
N PRO A 78 -12.27 -11.01 -9.91
CA PRO A 78 -11.37 -11.09 -11.06
C PRO A 78 -11.64 -10.03 -12.13
N GLY A 79 -10.60 -9.62 -12.86
CA GLY A 79 -10.72 -8.69 -13.98
C GLY A 79 -10.48 -7.22 -13.65
N TYR A 80 -10.06 -6.93 -12.43
CA TYR A 80 -9.59 -5.60 -12.01
C TYR A 80 -8.07 -5.54 -11.89
N VAL A 81 -7.47 -6.49 -11.20
CA VAL A 81 -6.03 -6.52 -10.91
C VAL A 81 -5.53 -7.96 -10.80
N ASP A 82 -4.22 -8.18 -10.93
CA ASP A 82 -3.55 -9.42 -10.55
C ASP A 82 -2.97 -9.32 -9.13
N TYR A 83 -2.70 -8.11 -8.63
CA TYR A 83 -2.29 -7.89 -7.24
C TYR A 83 -2.71 -6.52 -6.72
N ILE A 84 -2.83 -6.44 -5.39
CA ILE A 84 -2.95 -5.19 -4.64
C ILE A 84 -1.74 -5.06 -3.71
N MET A 85 -1.20 -3.83 -3.59
CA MET A 85 -0.04 -3.54 -2.73
C MET A 85 -0.27 -2.26 -1.92
N PRO A 86 -1.00 -2.33 -0.78
CA PRO A 86 -1.24 -1.16 0.06
C PRO A 86 0.05 -0.54 0.58
N GLN A 87 0.08 0.79 0.63
CA GLN A 87 1.23 1.59 1.10
C GLN A 87 1.19 1.68 2.63
N VAL A 88 1.79 0.71 3.30
CA VAL A 88 1.85 0.64 4.77
C VAL A 88 3.16 1.26 5.25
N TYR A 89 3.15 2.59 5.42
CA TYR A 89 4.34 3.39 5.72
C TYR A 89 4.41 3.82 7.18
N TRP A 90 3.82 3.03 8.09
CA TRP A 90 3.83 3.20 9.54
C TRP A 90 4.59 2.09 10.23
N GLY A 91 5.20 2.40 11.36
CA GLY A 91 5.93 1.45 12.19
C GLY A 91 5.03 0.64 13.12
N TYR A 92 5.64 -0.28 13.86
CA TYR A 92 4.94 -1.13 14.84
C TYR A 92 4.30 -0.31 15.96
N ASN A 93 4.97 0.77 16.37
CA ASN A 93 4.56 1.60 17.50
C ASN A 93 3.86 2.89 17.06
N TYR A 94 3.39 2.95 15.82
CA TYR A 94 2.71 4.14 15.33
C TYR A 94 1.45 4.45 16.10
N THR A 95 1.32 5.69 16.56
CA THR A 95 0.12 6.23 17.20
C THR A 95 -0.29 7.56 16.59
N LEU A 96 -1.61 7.75 16.48
CA LEU A 96 -2.21 9.03 16.15
C LEU A 96 -2.15 9.99 17.34
N GLN A 97 -2.39 11.29 17.12
CA GLN A 97 -2.41 12.31 18.16
C GLN A 97 -3.42 12.05 19.28
N ASN A 98 -4.48 11.29 19.00
CA ASN A 98 -5.48 10.85 19.98
C ASN A 98 -5.09 9.57 20.73
N GLY A 99 -3.87 9.06 20.54
CA GLY A 99 -3.36 7.84 21.16
C GLY A 99 -3.81 6.54 20.47
N SER A 100 -4.59 6.60 19.41
CA SER A 100 -5.02 5.40 18.68
C SER A 100 -3.86 4.78 17.90
N ALA A 101 -3.67 3.48 18.05
CA ALA A 101 -2.72 2.66 17.29
C ALA A 101 -3.33 2.03 16.02
N ARG A 102 -4.48 2.52 15.53
CA ARG A 102 -5.18 1.92 14.39
C ARG A 102 -4.27 1.67 13.20
N PHE A 103 -3.37 2.62 12.87
CA PHE A 103 -2.46 2.52 11.74
C PHE A 103 -1.09 1.95 12.13
N ALA A 104 -0.89 1.41 13.34
CA ALA A 104 0.30 0.65 13.65
C ALA A 104 0.43 -0.52 12.65
N PHE A 105 1.67 -0.83 12.27
CA PHE A 105 1.99 -1.75 11.18
C PHE A 105 1.19 -3.05 11.23
N GLU A 106 1.19 -3.74 12.38
CA GLU A 106 0.50 -5.03 12.50
C GLU A 106 -1.01 -4.89 12.38
N ASN A 107 -1.59 -3.84 12.95
CA ASN A 107 -3.04 -3.63 12.90
C ASN A 107 -3.52 -3.39 11.46
N ILE A 108 -2.77 -2.63 10.69
CA ILE A 108 -3.13 -2.36 9.29
C ILE A 108 -2.89 -3.59 8.40
N VAL A 109 -1.84 -4.35 8.66
CA VAL A 109 -1.58 -5.62 7.95
C VAL A 109 -2.71 -6.61 8.21
N ASP A 110 -3.15 -6.76 9.46
CA ASP A 110 -4.26 -7.64 9.83
C ASP A 110 -5.58 -7.20 9.18
N GLU A 111 -5.85 -5.88 9.13
CA GLU A 111 -7.02 -5.33 8.43
C GLU A 111 -7.03 -5.74 6.96
N TRP A 112 -5.91 -5.59 6.25
CA TRP A 112 -5.80 -5.96 4.84
C TRP A 112 -5.87 -7.46 4.60
N LEU A 113 -5.21 -8.28 5.42
CA LEU A 113 -5.24 -9.74 5.31
C LEU A 113 -6.62 -10.35 5.61
N ALA A 114 -7.43 -9.67 6.42
CA ALA A 114 -8.80 -10.10 6.74
C ALA A 114 -9.82 -9.78 5.63
N MET A 115 -9.46 -8.95 4.62
CA MET A 115 -10.37 -8.61 3.53
C MET A 115 -10.64 -9.85 2.64
N PRO A 116 -11.90 -10.07 2.21
CA PRO A 116 -12.20 -11.09 1.21
C PRO A 116 -11.35 -10.89 -0.05
N ARG A 117 -10.73 -11.96 -0.52
CA ARG A 117 -9.84 -11.93 -1.67
C ARG A 117 -10.12 -13.12 -2.59
N ASP A 118 -10.14 -12.87 -3.89
CA ASP A 118 -10.13 -13.92 -4.89
C ASP A 118 -8.76 -14.61 -4.96
N ASP A 119 -8.73 -15.92 -5.13
CA ASP A 119 -7.49 -16.72 -5.14
C ASP A 119 -6.53 -16.33 -6.28
N SER A 120 -7.01 -15.66 -7.32
CA SER A 120 -6.19 -15.17 -8.43
C SER A 120 -5.52 -13.83 -8.16
N VAL A 121 -5.86 -13.16 -7.04
CA VAL A 121 -5.32 -11.83 -6.69
C VAL A 121 -4.31 -11.94 -5.56
N SER A 122 -3.07 -11.54 -5.79
CA SER A 122 -2.03 -11.48 -4.75
C SER A 122 -2.14 -10.22 -3.90
N LEU A 123 -1.78 -10.33 -2.61
CA LEU A 123 -1.71 -9.21 -1.68
C LEU A 123 -0.28 -9.07 -1.14
N ALA A 124 0.45 -8.10 -1.67
CA ALA A 124 1.77 -7.70 -1.19
C ALA A 124 1.67 -6.36 -0.43
N PHE A 125 2.73 -5.96 0.25
CA PHE A 125 2.71 -4.75 1.07
C PHE A 125 3.85 -3.80 0.69
N GLY A 126 3.53 -2.51 0.48
CA GLY A 126 4.50 -1.45 0.28
C GLY A 126 5.02 -0.94 1.63
N LEU A 127 6.34 -1.00 1.85
CA LEU A 127 7.01 -0.54 3.06
C LEU A 127 7.80 0.75 2.79
N GLY A 128 7.78 1.68 3.76
CA GLY A 128 8.35 3.01 3.61
C GLY A 128 9.83 3.09 3.95
N ALA A 129 10.74 2.71 3.04
CA ALA A 129 12.17 2.81 3.28
C ALA A 129 12.68 4.25 3.52
N TYR A 130 11.96 5.25 3.06
CA TYR A 130 12.28 6.66 3.31
C TYR A 130 12.06 7.10 4.78
N ARG A 131 11.48 6.24 5.59
CA ARG A 131 11.28 6.45 7.03
C ARG A 131 12.52 6.13 7.87
N ILE A 132 13.50 5.41 7.31
CA ILE A 132 14.75 5.06 8.02
C ILE A 132 15.40 6.35 8.56
N GLY A 133 15.58 6.41 9.86
CA GLY A 133 16.11 7.56 10.59
C GLY A 133 15.17 8.77 10.71
N ALA A 134 14.25 8.95 9.75
CA ALA A 134 13.35 10.11 9.71
C ALA A 134 12.05 9.91 10.52
N GLY A 135 11.71 8.65 10.84
CA GLY A 135 10.45 8.32 11.53
C GLY A 135 9.23 8.42 10.64
N ASP A 136 8.07 8.05 11.17
CA ASP A 136 6.81 7.97 10.45
C ASP A 136 5.77 9.05 10.86
N GLY A 137 6.15 9.96 11.75
CA GLY A 137 5.26 10.99 12.27
C GLY A 137 4.32 10.48 13.37
N SER A 138 4.67 9.38 14.02
CA SER A 138 3.95 8.88 15.21
C SER A 138 3.89 9.96 16.30
N ALA A 139 2.79 9.99 17.05
CA ALA A 139 2.67 10.81 18.24
C ALA A 139 3.59 10.31 19.38
N THR A 140 4.03 9.06 19.31
CA THR A 140 4.96 8.44 20.26
C THR A 140 6.26 8.11 19.55
N GLU A 141 7.36 8.71 19.96
CA GLU A 141 8.68 8.32 19.45
C GLU A 141 9.08 6.96 20.06
N SER A 142 9.27 5.96 19.20
CA SER A 142 9.70 4.61 19.60
C SER A 142 11.16 4.31 19.29
N GLY A 143 11.79 5.11 18.44
CA GLY A 143 13.14 4.86 17.93
C GLY A 143 13.24 3.68 16.94
N GLU A 144 12.14 3.04 16.60
CA GLU A 144 12.13 1.86 15.73
C GLU A 144 12.73 2.11 14.34
N TRP A 145 12.50 3.30 13.77
CA TRP A 145 13.07 3.70 12.49
C TRP A 145 14.57 4.02 12.51
N ALA A 146 15.17 4.04 13.70
CA ALA A 146 16.61 4.18 13.92
C ALA A 146 17.27 2.87 14.40
N SER A 147 16.55 1.75 14.38
CA SER A 147 17.06 0.44 14.83
C SER A 147 18.03 -0.20 13.85
N GLY A 148 17.95 0.12 12.55
CA GLY A 148 18.71 -0.50 11.48
C GLY A 148 18.22 -1.90 11.08
N HIS A 149 17.01 -2.31 11.52
CA HIS A 149 16.41 -3.60 11.15
C HIS A 149 14.87 -3.58 11.08
N ASN A 150 14.23 -2.41 11.22
CA ASN A 150 12.78 -2.30 11.30
C ASN A 150 12.07 -2.86 10.05
N LEU A 151 12.57 -2.55 8.85
CA LEU A 151 12.01 -3.08 7.60
C LEU A 151 12.23 -4.58 7.45
N ALA A 152 13.37 -5.10 7.95
CA ALA A 152 13.62 -6.53 7.95
C ALA A 152 12.66 -7.28 8.88
N ASP A 153 12.34 -6.71 10.03
CA ASP A 153 11.33 -7.26 10.95
C ASP A 153 9.94 -7.22 10.33
N MET A 154 9.57 -6.11 9.67
CA MET A 154 8.32 -6.02 8.91
C MET A 154 8.25 -7.09 7.82
N ALA A 155 9.31 -7.30 7.05
CA ALA A 155 9.36 -8.34 6.02
C ALA A 155 9.16 -9.75 6.60
N ARG A 156 9.78 -10.06 7.74
CA ARG A 156 9.57 -11.33 8.47
C ARG A 156 8.13 -11.47 8.95
N THR A 157 7.57 -10.42 9.53
CA THR A 157 6.17 -10.41 9.99
C THR A 157 5.22 -10.68 8.84
N LEU A 158 5.39 -10.04 7.69
CA LEU A 158 4.58 -10.27 6.50
C LEU A 158 4.68 -11.72 6.00
N SER A 159 5.89 -12.28 5.97
CA SER A 159 6.11 -13.68 5.59
C SER A 159 5.41 -14.65 6.54
N VAL A 160 5.51 -14.43 7.86
CA VAL A 160 4.86 -15.29 8.88
C VAL A 160 3.33 -15.18 8.79
N ARG A 161 2.79 -14.02 8.45
CA ARG A 161 1.35 -13.78 8.31
C ARG A 161 0.77 -14.22 6.97
N GLY A 162 1.59 -14.73 6.04
CA GLY A 162 1.13 -15.25 4.76
C GLY A 162 0.83 -14.18 3.71
N ALA A 163 1.48 -13.02 3.79
CA ALA A 163 1.46 -12.05 2.70
C ALA A 163 2.22 -12.62 1.49
N ASP A 164 1.78 -12.29 0.27
CA ASP A 164 2.39 -12.80 -0.95
C ASP A 164 3.73 -12.10 -1.29
N GLY A 165 4.08 -11.03 -0.58
CA GLY A 165 5.35 -10.33 -0.75
C GLY A 165 5.34 -8.92 -0.21
N TYR A 166 6.42 -8.19 -0.51
CA TYR A 166 6.53 -6.77 -0.17
C TYR A 166 7.39 -6.02 -1.18
N ALA A 167 7.25 -4.71 -1.20
CA ALA A 167 8.12 -3.80 -1.94
C ALA A 167 8.58 -2.64 -1.06
N LEU A 168 9.79 -2.14 -1.31
CA LEU A 168 10.38 -1.03 -0.55
C LEU A 168 10.25 0.29 -1.32
N TYR A 169 9.57 1.26 -0.77
CA TYR A 169 9.51 2.59 -1.34
C TYR A 169 10.50 3.51 -0.62
N ARG A 170 11.63 3.83 -1.24
CA ARG A 170 12.06 3.51 -2.60
C ARG A 170 13.54 3.14 -2.63
N TYR A 171 14.05 2.67 -3.77
CA TYR A 171 15.47 2.33 -3.99
C TYR A 171 16.44 3.43 -3.51
N ALA A 172 16.23 4.67 -3.93
CA ALA A 172 17.08 5.79 -3.52
C ALA A 172 17.16 5.97 -2.00
N SER A 173 16.13 5.59 -1.25
CA SER A 173 16.10 5.68 0.22
C SER A 173 16.94 4.63 0.93
N LEU A 174 17.45 3.64 0.21
CA LEU A 174 18.34 2.60 0.75
C LEU A 174 19.81 2.87 0.42
N TYR A 175 20.07 3.64 -0.63
CA TYR A 175 21.42 3.85 -1.19
C TYR A 175 21.84 5.32 -1.30
N SER A 176 21.01 6.25 -0.87
CA SER A 176 21.41 7.66 -0.76
C SER A 176 22.41 7.81 0.40
N GLY A 177 23.48 8.55 0.16
CA GLY A 177 24.38 8.98 1.25
C GLY A 177 23.68 9.93 2.23
N GLY A 178 24.42 10.43 3.21
CA GLY A 178 23.95 11.44 4.15
C GLY A 178 23.81 10.94 5.58
N GLU A 179 23.03 11.64 6.38
CA GLU A 179 22.90 11.45 7.82
C GLU A 179 22.54 10.00 8.22
N TYR A 180 21.67 9.35 7.46
CA TYR A 180 21.15 8.00 7.77
C TYR A 180 21.85 6.87 7.00
N ALA A 181 22.99 7.14 6.34
CA ALA A 181 23.66 6.15 5.50
C ALA A 181 24.03 4.86 6.25
N ALA A 182 24.49 4.97 7.49
CA ALA A 182 24.82 3.81 8.33
C ALA A 182 23.57 2.96 8.68
N LEU A 183 22.45 3.63 8.97
CA LEU A 183 21.17 2.94 9.24
C LEU A 183 20.65 2.24 7.97
N MET A 184 20.75 2.88 6.81
CA MET A 184 20.35 2.29 5.52
C MET A 184 21.19 1.06 5.20
N GLN A 185 22.50 1.08 5.46
CA GLN A 185 23.37 -0.10 5.29
C GLN A 185 23.00 -1.24 6.24
N ALA A 186 22.70 -0.91 7.50
CA ALA A 186 22.25 -1.90 8.49
C ALA A 186 20.92 -2.55 8.07
N GLU A 187 19.94 -1.75 7.64
CA GLU A 187 18.67 -2.25 7.11
C GLU A 187 18.86 -3.15 5.87
N CYS A 188 19.71 -2.74 4.92
CA CYS A 188 20.00 -3.57 3.75
C CYS A 188 20.60 -4.93 4.15
N ALA A 189 21.53 -4.95 5.12
CA ALA A 189 22.12 -6.20 5.63
C ALA A 189 21.08 -7.07 6.34
N ALA A 190 20.22 -6.47 7.18
CA ALA A 190 19.15 -7.17 7.88
C ALA A 190 18.09 -7.74 6.90
N LEU A 191 17.72 -6.98 5.87
CA LEU A 191 16.81 -7.41 4.80
C LEU A 191 17.41 -8.55 3.98
N ALA A 192 18.71 -8.51 3.65
CA ALA A 192 19.39 -9.60 2.97
C ALA A 192 19.31 -10.91 3.77
N GLN A 193 19.54 -10.83 5.09
CA GLN A 193 19.38 -11.98 5.99
C GLN A 193 17.93 -12.47 6.07
N ALA A 194 16.95 -11.55 6.18
CA ALA A 194 15.54 -11.90 6.23
C ALA A 194 15.06 -12.63 4.96
N ASN A 195 15.67 -12.34 3.81
CA ASN A 195 15.38 -12.98 2.53
C ASN A 195 16.31 -14.17 2.19
N GLY A 196 17.15 -14.60 3.11
CA GLY A 196 18.09 -15.71 2.88
C GLY A 196 19.23 -15.39 1.89
N ILE A 197 19.43 -14.12 1.55
CA ILE A 197 20.48 -13.70 0.63
C ILE A 197 21.84 -13.74 1.35
N GLY A 198 22.82 -14.45 0.76
CA GLY A 198 24.16 -14.58 1.33
C GLY A 198 24.32 -15.71 2.36
N GLN A 199 23.30 -16.49 2.61
CA GLN A 199 23.45 -17.77 3.31
C GLN A 199 23.93 -18.80 2.27
N THR A 200 25.24 -19.08 2.25
CA THR A 200 25.74 -20.28 1.58
C THR A 200 25.20 -21.46 2.36
N GLU A 201 24.42 -22.33 1.70
CA GLU A 201 24.05 -23.61 2.28
C GLU A 201 25.34 -24.33 2.74
N PRO A 202 25.32 -24.98 3.91
CA PRO A 202 26.48 -25.72 4.45
C PRO A 202 26.83 -26.94 3.59
#